data_f1a1f81146556992111e15459e7f00c4
#
_entry.id   f1a1f81146556992111e15459e7f00c4
#
_cell.length_a   1.000
_cell.length_b   1.000
_cell.length_c   1.000
_cell.angle_alpha   90.00
_cell.angle_beta   90.00
_cell.angle_gamma   90.00
#
_symmetry.space_group_name_H-M   'P 1'
#
loop_
_entity.id
_entity.type
_entity.pdbx_description
1 polymer ?
#
loop_
_entity_poly.entity_id
_entity_poly.type
_entity_poly.pdbx_seq_one_letter_code
_entity_poly.pdbx_strand_id
1 'polypeptide(L)'
;MLQTFINLFIRPGSVGISQVIETTTLTDALGLYTISWVLLRLVLGDIGIDVLHIAPFINDVEILSYFGTIVIFGIDYITILLRLIIAILLLWILYRLWCTVSLKKMIIISVYFMGLCFLFASIKLNLQSYFLSLDYLDDSNWSFLMWNVVGLLGNIVIFYTCILQFLTLYRLTNVNKLIFLVTTVIVFTLYSTLEITIKY
;
A
#
# COMPACT_ATOMS: atom_id res chain seq x y z
N MET A 1 18.75 0.76 1.52
CA MET A 1 17.38 1.04 1.13
C MET A 1 17.27 1.60 -0.29
N LEU A 2 17.81 2.78 -0.61
CA LEU A 2 17.71 3.37 -1.96
C LEU A 2 18.28 2.45 -3.05
N GLN A 3 19.44 1.85 -2.85
CA GLN A 3 20.04 0.92 -3.81
C GLN A 3 19.18 -0.33 -4.03
N THR A 4 18.59 -0.86 -2.98
CA THR A 4 17.67 -2.01 -3.04
C THR A 4 16.41 -1.66 -3.85
N PHE A 5 15.87 -0.47 -3.62
CA PHE A 5 14.75 0.07 -4.38
C PHE A 5 15.08 0.23 -5.87
N ILE A 6 16.20 0.89 -6.20
CA ILE A 6 16.65 1.07 -7.59
C ILE A 6 16.83 -0.28 -8.28
N ASN A 7 17.52 -1.22 -7.64
CA ASN A 7 17.75 -2.55 -8.21
C ASN A 7 16.46 -3.34 -8.42
N LEU A 8 15.47 -3.19 -7.52
CA LEU A 8 14.17 -3.84 -7.65
C LEU A 8 13.43 -3.39 -8.92
N PHE A 9 13.46 -2.10 -9.26
CA PHE A 9 12.73 -1.56 -10.40
C PHE A 9 13.49 -1.66 -11.72
N ILE A 10 14.82 -1.46 -11.71
CA ILE A 10 15.64 -1.50 -12.92
C ILE A 10 16.02 -2.94 -13.31
N ARG A 11 16.25 -3.81 -12.32
CA ARG A 11 16.65 -5.21 -12.52
C ARG A 11 15.79 -6.15 -11.68
N PRO A 12 14.49 -6.25 -11.96
CA PRO A 12 13.53 -7.04 -11.17
C PRO A 12 13.81 -8.55 -11.20
N GLY A 13 14.74 -9.00 -12.02
CA GLY A 13 15.13 -10.40 -12.15
C GLY A 13 15.67 -10.99 -10.84
N SER A 14 16.73 -11.81 -10.96
CA SER A 14 17.31 -12.52 -9.81
C SER A 14 17.92 -11.57 -8.76
N VAL A 15 18.52 -10.46 -9.20
CA VAL A 15 19.29 -9.57 -8.32
C VAL A 15 18.38 -8.71 -7.42
N GLY A 16 17.42 -7.99 -7.99
CA GLY A 16 16.59 -7.06 -7.22
C GLY A 16 15.71 -7.75 -6.20
N ILE A 17 15.04 -8.84 -6.60
CA ILE A 17 14.17 -9.62 -5.70
C ILE A 17 14.96 -10.31 -4.59
N SER A 18 16.10 -10.96 -4.92
CA SER A 18 16.95 -11.60 -3.91
C SER A 18 17.47 -10.58 -2.89
N GLN A 19 17.88 -9.41 -3.36
CA GLN A 19 18.34 -8.33 -2.49
C GLN A 19 17.24 -7.87 -1.52
N VAL A 20 15.99 -7.70 -1.98
CA VAL A 20 14.87 -7.37 -1.09
C VAL A 20 14.67 -8.44 -0.03
N ILE A 21 14.70 -9.73 -0.41
CA ILE A 21 14.52 -10.86 0.52
C ILE A 21 15.62 -10.90 1.58
N GLU A 22 16.86 -10.59 1.21
CA GLU A 22 18.02 -10.71 2.08
C GLU A 22 18.25 -9.48 2.96
N THR A 23 18.09 -8.28 2.40
CA THR A 23 18.53 -7.05 3.09
C THR A 23 17.41 -6.29 3.78
N THR A 24 16.12 -6.48 3.41
CA THR A 24 15.03 -5.74 4.03
C THR A 24 14.78 -6.21 5.46
N THR A 25 14.89 -5.28 6.41
CA THR A 25 14.57 -5.51 7.81
C THR A 25 13.12 -5.12 8.14
N LEU A 26 12.61 -5.58 9.30
CA LEU A 26 11.28 -5.17 9.77
C LEU A 26 11.20 -3.65 9.99
N THR A 27 12.27 -3.06 10.51
CA THR A 27 12.36 -1.61 10.74
C THR A 27 12.28 -0.84 9.42
N ASP A 28 12.99 -1.32 8.38
CA ASP A 28 12.93 -0.70 7.06
C ASP A 28 11.54 -0.77 6.44
N ALA A 29 10.90 -1.94 6.55
CA ALA A 29 9.57 -2.17 6.01
C ALA A 29 8.51 -1.31 6.73
N LEU A 30 8.52 -1.29 8.06
CA LEU A 30 7.61 -0.45 8.84
C LEU A 30 7.88 1.04 8.65
N GLY A 31 9.15 1.45 8.58
CA GLY A 31 9.52 2.84 8.33
C GLY A 31 8.99 3.32 6.99
N LEU A 32 9.21 2.55 5.92
CA LEU A 32 8.69 2.87 4.59
C LEU A 32 7.15 2.91 4.59
N TYR A 33 6.49 1.90 5.18
CA TYR A 33 5.05 1.83 5.28
C TYR A 33 4.48 3.07 6.00
N THR A 34 5.03 3.41 7.17
CA THR A 34 4.57 4.55 7.98
C THR A 34 4.72 5.87 7.24
N ILE A 35 5.92 6.15 6.71
CA ILE A 35 6.17 7.39 5.99
C ILE A 35 5.27 7.51 4.76
N SER A 36 5.16 6.45 3.98
CA SER A 36 4.35 6.44 2.76
C SER A 36 2.85 6.57 3.05
N TRP A 37 2.38 5.96 4.13
CA TRP A 37 0.99 6.07 4.56
C TRP A 37 0.66 7.49 5.04
N VAL A 38 1.55 8.11 5.84
CA VAL A 38 1.40 9.51 6.26
C VAL A 38 1.36 10.44 5.05
N LEU A 39 2.29 10.26 4.09
CA LEU A 39 2.30 11.05 2.86
C LEU A 39 1.01 10.89 2.06
N LEU A 40 0.49 9.67 1.93
CA LEU A 40 -0.76 9.40 1.23
C LEU A 40 -1.94 10.13 1.88
N ARG A 41 -2.04 10.09 3.21
CA ARG A 41 -3.12 10.77 3.96
C ARG A 41 -3.01 12.29 3.91
N LEU A 42 -1.79 12.84 3.95
CA LEU A 42 -1.57 14.27 3.78
C LEU A 42 -2.06 14.76 2.41
N VAL A 43 -1.83 13.97 1.37
CA VAL A 43 -2.25 14.33 0.00
C VAL A 43 -3.76 14.21 -0.19
N LEU A 44 -4.39 13.21 0.41
CA LEU A 44 -5.84 13.04 0.35
C LEU A 44 -6.61 14.17 1.08
N GLY A 45 -5.90 15.01 1.85
CA GLY A 45 -6.54 16.07 2.63
C GLY A 45 -7.43 15.55 3.76
N ASP A 46 -7.40 14.23 4.01
CA ASP A 46 -8.24 13.57 5.03
C ASP A 46 -8.05 14.15 6.43
N ILE A 47 -6.90 14.79 6.67
CA ILE A 47 -6.62 15.48 7.95
C ILE A 47 -7.52 16.70 8.16
N GLY A 48 -8.12 17.23 7.07
CA GLY A 48 -9.01 18.41 7.15
C GLY A 48 -10.49 18.11 6.93
N ILE A 49 -10.82 17.12 6.10
CA ILE A 49 -12.19 16.90 5.61
C ILE A 49 -12.99 16.02 6.58
N ASP A 50 -12.40 14.96 7.13
CA ASP A 50 -13.09 14.10 8.11
C ASP A 50 -13.34 14.80 9.44
N VAL A 51 -12.49 15.76 9.81
CA VAL A 51 -12.71 16.63 10.97
C VAL A 51 -13.92 17.55 10.76
N LEU A 52 -14.14 18.05 9.56
CA LEU A 52 -15.30 18.90 9.24
C LEU A 52 -16.62 18.11 9.27
N HIS A 53 -16.63 16.82 8.96
CA HIS A 53 -17.83 15.97 9.02
C HIS A 53 -18.22 15.51 10.44
N ILE A 54 -17.24 15.41 11.35
CA ILE A 54 -17.48 15.09 12.76
C ILE A 54 -17.70 16.36 13.61
N ALA A 55 -17.28 17.51 13.11
CA ALA A 55 -17.29 18.81 13.81
C ALA A 55 -18.62 19.57 13.99
N PRO A 56 -19.79 19.21 13.40
CA PRO A 56 -21.00 19.97 13.71
C PRO A 56 -21.43 19.90 15.18
N PHE A 57 -20.84 19.01 15.98
CA PHE A 57 -21.14 18.87 17.40
C PHE A 57 -20.12 19.51 18.37
N ILE A 58 -19.00 20.04 17.87
CA ILE A 58 -17.90 20.54 18.73
C ILE A 58 -17.45 21.92 18.25
N ASN A 59 -18.34 22.92 18.39
CA ASN A 59 -18.05 24.30 17.95
C ASN A 59 -17.02 25.06 18.82
N ASP A 60 -16.48 24.48 19.91
CA ASP A 60 -15.66 25.25 20.85
C ASP A 60 -14.29 24.63 21.20
N VAL A 61 -13.83 23.54 20.55
CA VAL A 61 -12.56 22.92 20.98
C VAL A 61 -11.71 22.49 19.78
N GLU A 62 -10.97 23.42 19.18
CA GLU A 62 -9.98 23.14 18.13
C GLU A 62 -9.00 22.02 18.54
N ILE A 63 -8.59 21.98 19.80
CA ILE A 63 -7.66 20.98 20.34
C ILE A 63 -8.27 19.57 20.33
N LEU A 64 -9.56 19.41 20.62
CA LEU A 64 -10.24 18.11 20.60
C LEU A 64 -10.41 17.58 19.17
N SER A 65 -10.58 18.49 18.18
CA SER A 65 -10.66 18.11 16.76
C SER A 65 -9.32 17.54 16.26
N TYR A 66 -8.20 18.15 16.60
CA TYR A 66 -6.87 17.63 16.29
C TYR A 66 -6.60 16.27 16.95
N PHE A 67 -6.98 16.11 18.22
CA PHE A 67 -6.83 14.83 18.93
C PHE A 67 -7.70 13.73 18.31
N GLY A 68 -8.96 14.05 17.98
CA GLY A 68 -9.86 13.12 17.29
C GLY A 68 -9.31 12.65 15.96
N THR A 69 -8.76 13.56 15.15
CA THR A 69 -8.13 13.24 13.86
C THR A 69 -6.94 12.31 14.03
N ILE A 70 -6.04 12.60 14.98
CA ILE A 70 -4.87 11.74 15.24
C ILE A 70 -5.30 10.33 15.68
N VAL A 71 -6.36 10.21 16.50
CA VAL A 71 -6.88 8.92 16.96
C VAL A 71 -7.48 8.13 15.81
N ILE A 72 -8.35 8.74 14.97
CA ILE A 72 -8.95 8.09 13.80
C ILE A 72 -7.84 7.65 12.84
N PHE A 73 -6.87 8.50 12.60
CA PHE A 73 -5.71 8.26 11.77
C PHE A 73 -4.88 7.06 12.27
N GLY A 74 -4.67 6.98 13.59
CA GLY A 74 -3.99 5.85 14.21
C GLY A 74 -4.78 4.55 14.12
N ILE A 75 -6.10 4.59 14.27
CA ILE A 75 -6.99 3.43 14.13
C ILE A 75 -6.95 2.90 12.71
N ASP A 76 -7.04 3.76 11.69
CA ASP A 76 -6.98 3.37 10.28
C ASP A 76 -5.62 2.74 9.94
N TYR A 77 -4.53 3.35 10.40
CA TYR A 77 -3.18 2.80 10.22
C TYR A 77 -3.07 1.38 10.77
N ILE A 78 -3.50 1.18 12.01
CA ILE A 78 -3.44 -0.11 12.68
C ILE A 78 -4.38 -1.11 12.00
N THR A 79 -5.57 -0.69 11.59
CA THR A 79 -6.56 -1.54 10.94
C THR A 79 -6.05 -2.07 9.61
N ILE A 80 -5.46 -1.22 8.76
CA ILE A 80 -4.90 -1.63 7.47
C ILE A 80 -3.72 -2.59 7.69
N LEU A 81 -2.84 -2.27 8.65
CA LEU A 81 -1.70 -3.13 8.97
C LEU A 81 -2.15 -4.51 9.51
N LEU A 82 -3.15 -4.54 10.39
CA LEU A 82 -3.73 -5.78 10.90
C LEU A 82 -4.35 -6.63 9.79
N ARG A 83 -5.13 -6.03 8.91
CA ARG A 83 -5.72 -6.72 7.75
C ARG A 83 -4.64 -7.35 6.87
N LEU A 84 -3.57 -6.62 6.59
CA LEU A 84 -2.44 -7.13 5.84
C LEU A 84 -1.79 -8.33 6.55
N ILE A 85 -1.55 -8.23 7.86
CA ILE A 85 -0.95 -9.32 8.65
C ILE A 85 -1.85 -10.55 8.66
N ILE A 86 -3.16 -10.39 8.80
CA ILE A 86 -4.12 -11.51 8.77
C ILE A 86 -4.10 -12.20 7.40
N ALA A 87 -4.11 -11.45 6.29
CA ALA A 87 -4.03 -12.01 4.96
C ALA A 87 -2.74 -12.81 4.74
N ILE A 88 -1.60 -12.28 5.23
CA ILE A 88 -0.30 -12.96 5.15
C ILE A 88 -0.27 -14.22 6.04
N LEU A 89 -0.89 -14.17 7.20
CA LEU A 89 -0.97 -15.31 8.11
C LEU A 89 -1.78 -16.45 7.47
N LEU A 90 -2.90 -16.14 6.81
CA LEU A 90 -3.67 -17.12 6.05
C LEU A 90 -2.86 -17.73 4.90
N LEU A 91 -2.15 -16.90 4.12
CA LEU A 91 -1.24 -17.34 3.07
C LEU A 91 -0.15 -18.25 3.63
N TRP A 92 0.46 -17.88 4.75
CA TRP A 92 1.52 -18.65 5.37
C TRP A 92 1.03 -20.01 5.88
N ILE A 93 -0.16 -20.07 6.51
CA ILE A 93 -0.75 -21.34 6.96
C ILE A 93 -0.93 -22.29 5.77
N LEU A 94 -1.47 -21.79 4.66
CA LEU A 94 -1.66 -22.60 3.46
C LEU A 94 -0.32 -23.03 2.84
N TYR A 95 0.65 -22.13 2.73
CA TYR A 95 1.96 -22.49 2.19
C TYR A 95 2.74 -23.45 3.05
N ARG A 96 2.52 -23.46 4.37
CA ARG A 96 3.18 -24.37 5.29
C ARG A 96 2.84 -25.84 5.00
N LEU A 97 1.76 -26.12 4.28
CA LEU A 97 1.43 -27.47 3.82
C LEU A 97 2.42 -28.01 2.77
N TRP A 98 3.12 -27.12 2.06
CA TRP A 98 4.02 -27.49 0.95
C TRP A 98 5.45 -27.00 1.09
N CYS A 99 5.73 -26.04 1.98
CA CYS A 99 7.06 -25.48 2.13
C CYS A 99 7.33 -24.96 3.54
N THR A 100 8.63 -24.85 3.88
CA THR A 100 9.09 -24.25 5.15
C THR A 100 9.46 -22.79 4.91
N VAL A 101 8.48 -21.88 4.95
CA VAL A 101 8.73 -20.45 4.81
C VAL A 101 8.58 -19.72 6.14
N SER A 102 9.43 -18.73 6.38
CA SER A 102 9.38 -17.92 7.58
C SER A 102 8.22 -16.90 7.51
N LEU A 103 7.26 -16.98 8.43
CA LEU A 103 6.19 -16.00 8.57
C LEU A 103 6.75 -14.58 8.73
N LYS A 104 7.81 -14.42 9.53
CA LYS A 104 8.47 -13.12 9.73
C LYS A 104 8.93 -12.50 8.40
N LYS A 105 9.57 -13.29 7.52
CA LYS A 105 10.00 -12.80 6.20
C LYS A 105 8.83 -12.45 5.29
N MET A 106 7.76 -13.23 5.31
CA MET A 106 6.56 -12.92 4.53
C MET A 106 5.93 -11.60 4.97
N ILE A 107 5.81 -11.36 6.28
CA ILE A 107 5.30 -10.11 6.83
C ILE A 107 6.19 -8.94 6.41
N ILE A 108 7.51 -9.04 6.59
CA ILE A 108 8.45 -7.97 6.23
C ILE A 108 8.31 -7.58 4.76
N ILE A 109 8.31 -8.56 3.87
CA ILE A 109 8.20 -8.32 2.42
C ILE A 109 6.86 -7.67 2.08
N SER A 110 5.76 -8.18 2.62
CA SER A 110 4.44 -7.64 2.30
C SER A 110 4.22 -6.23 2.84
N VAL A 111 4.70 -5.93 4.04
CA VAL A 111 4.66 -4.56 4.61
C VAL A 111 5.52 -3.61 3.78
N TYR A 112 6.70 -4.06 3.34
CA TYR A 112 7.57 -3.27 2.47
C TYR A 112 6.89 -2.89 1.14
N PHE A 113 6.28 -3.87 0.45
CA PHE A 113 5.60 -3.63 -0.82
C PHE A 113 4.33 -2.80 -0.66
N MET A 114 3.60 -2.96 0.45
CA MET A 114 2.46 -2.09 0.75
C MET A 114 2.91 -0.64 0.96
N GLY A 115 4.04 -0.43 1.64
CA GLY A 115 4.66 0.90 1.76
C GLY A 115 5.01 1.50 0.40
N LEU A 116 5.56 0.70 -0.53
CA LEU A 116 5.82 1.14 -1.90
C LEU A 116 4.53 1.52 -2.65
N CYS A 117 3.47 0.72 -2.53
CA CYS A 117 2.18 1.04 -3.14
C CYS A 117 1.62 2.37 -2.62
N PHE A 118 1.69 2.62 -1.32
CA PHE A 118 1.26 3.90 -0.74
C PHE A 118 2.14 5.07 -1.19
N LEU A 119 3.45 4.89 -1.32
CA LEU A 119 4.34 5.91 -1.83
C LEU A 119 3.97 6.30 -3.27
N PHE A 120 3.77 5.33 -4.15
CA PHE A 120 3.39 5.62 -5.53
C PHE A 120 1.97 6.19 -5.64
N ALA A 121 1.05 5.74 -4.80
CA ALA A 121 -0.29 6.32 -4.73
C ALA A 121 -0.24 7.79 -4.29
N SER A 122 0.58 8.14 -3.29
CA SER A 122 0.73 9.52 -2.85
C SER A 122 1.36 10.41 -3.93
N ILE A 123 2.41 9.94 -4.62
CA ILE A 123 3.03 10.67 -5.74
C ILE A 123 2.01 10.89 -6.86
N LYS A 124 1.27 9.85 -7.26
CA LYS A 124 0.22 9.94 -8.28
C LYS A 124 -0.82 10.99 -7.92
N LEU A 125 -1.37 10.93 -6.71
CA LEU A 125 -2.43 11.84 -6.26
C LEU A 125 -1.94 13.29 -6.16
N ASN A 126 -0.70 13.51 -5.71
CA ASN A 126 -0.08 14.83 -5.70
C ASN A 126 0.02 15.43 -7.10
N LEU A 127 0.51 14.67 -8.05
CA LEU A 127 0.62 15.12 -9.44
C LEU A 127 -0.75 15.35 -10.06
N GLN A 128 -1.72 14.50 -9.79
CA GLN A 128 -3.09 14.69 -10.26
C GLN A 128 -3.74 15.95 -9.67
N SER A 129 -3.55 16.20 -8.37
CA SER A 129 -4.05 17.40 -7.69
C SER A 129 -3.40 18.67 -8.25
N TYR A 130 -2.11 18.62 -8.56
CA TYR A 130 -1.40 19.74 -9.20
C TYR A 130 -2.00 20.07 -10.58
N PHE A 131 -2.22 19.07 -11.43
CA PHE A 131 -2.81 19.32 -12.74
C PHE A 131 -4.27 19.78 -12.66
N LEU A 132 -5.03 19.29 -11.67
CA LEU A 132 -6.38 19.78 -11.43
C LEU A 132 -6.39 21.24 -10.99
N SER A 133 -5.43 21.68 -10.17
CA SER A 133 -5.32 23.09 -9.77
C SER A 133 -4.97 24.02 -10.92
N LEU A 134 -4.25 23.55 -11.92
CA LEU A 134 -3.97 24.30 -13.14
C LEU A 134 -5.21 24.48 -14.03
N ASP A 135 -6.13 23.53 -14.01
CA ASP A 135 -7.38 23.59 -14.78
C ASP A 135 -8.28 24.75 -14.35
N TYR A 136 -8.25 25.11 -13.06
CA TYR A 136 -8.96 26.28 -12.55
C TYR A 136 -8.38 27.63 -13.00
N LEU A 137 -7.13 27.63 -13.50
CA LEU A 137 -6.43 28.84 -13.93
C LEU A 137 -6.42 29.03 -15.44
N ASP A 138 -6.61 27.95 -16.19
CA ASP A 138 -6.51 27.95 -17.65
C ASP A 138 -7.53 26.96 -18.21
N ASP A 139 -8.53 27.47 -18.96
CA ASP A 139 -9.62 26.70 -19.60
C ASP A 139 -9.11 25.72 -20.69
N SER A 140 -7.89 25.22 -20.52
CA SER A 140 -7.23 24.31 -21.46
C SER A 140 -7.55 22.86 -21.18
N ASN A 141 -8.01 22.11 -22.18
CA ASN A 141 -8.18 20.65 -22.15
C ASN A 141 -6.86 19.90 -21.84
N TRP A 142 -5.74 20.62 -21.76
CA TRP A 142 -4.41 20.06 -21.53
C TRP A 142 -4.22 19.55 -20.09
N SER A 143 -4.66 20.30 -19.10
CA SER A 143 -4.57 19.92 -17.68
C SER A 143 -5.38 18.65 -17.39
N PHE A 144 -6.59 18.55 -17.95
CA PHE A 144 -7.43 17.35 -17.85
C PHE A 144 -6.79 16.14 -18.55
N LEU A 145 -6.16 16.33 -19.71
CA LEU A 145 -5.41 15.27 -20.38
C LEU A 145 -4.25 14.78 -19.51
N MET A 146 -3.46 15.71 -18.96
CA MET A 146 -2.32 15.36 -18.10
C MET A 146 -2.75 14.69 -16.80
N TRP A 147 -3.87 15.10 -16.21
CA TRP A 147 -4.47 14.43 -15.07
C TRP A 147 -4.78 12.95 -15.36
N ASN A 148 -5.37 12.65 -16.51
CA ASN A 148 -5.67 11.29 -16.95
C ASN A 148 -4.40 10.48 -17.24
N VAL A 149 -3.41 11.07 -17.89
CA VAL A 149 -2.13 10.41 -18.21
C VAL A 149 -1.39 10.04 -16.91
N VAL A 150 -1.31 10.97 -15.97
CA VAL A 150 -0.69 10.72 -14.65
C VAL A 150 -1.45 9.64 -13.89
N GLY A 151 -2.79 9.66 -13.93
CA GLY A 151 -3.63 8.64 -13.36
C GLY A 151 -3.34 7.24 -13.90
N LEU A 152 -3.26 7.12 -15.23
CA LEU A 152 -2.96 5.87 -15.91
C LEU A 152 -1.54 5.36 -15.58
N LEU A 153 -0.53 6.22 -15.72
CA LEU A 153 0.86 5.86 -15.44
C LEU A 153 1.05 5.46 -13.97
N GLY A 154 0.45 6.20 -13.04
CA GLY A 154 0.51 5.87 -11.62
C GLY A 154 -0.14 4.51 -11.31
N ASN A 155 -1.27 4.19 -11.92
CA ASN A 155 -1.92 2.88 -11.78
C ASN A 155 -1.05 1.74 -12.34
N ILE A 156 -0.38 1.96 -13.47
CA ILE A 156 0.56 0.98 -14.05
C ILE A 156 1.72 0.72 -13.08
N VAL A 157 2.30 1.75 -12.47
CA VAL A 157 3.41 1.60 -11.51
C VAL A 157 2.95 0.86 -10.25
N ILE A 158 1.78 1.18 -9.71
CA ILE A 158 1.22 0.47 -8.55
C ILE A 158 0.96 -1.00 -8.90
N PHE A 159 0.35 -1.28 -10.04
CA PHE A 159 0.10 -2.64 -10.51
C PHE A 159 1.40 -3.43 -10.70
N TYR A 160 2.42 -2.80 -11.29
CA TYR A 160 3.75 -3.40 -11.41
C TYR A 160 4.37 -3.71 -10.04
N THR A 161 4.20 -2.83 -9.07
CA THR A 161 4.65 -3.07 -7.68
C THR A 161 3.97 -4.29 -7.05
N CYS A 162 2.67 -4.47 -7.30
CA CYS A 162 1.94 -5.67 -6.88
C CYS A 162 2.51 -6.94 -7.55
N ILE A 163 2.82 -6.90 -8.85
CA ILE A 163 3.46 -8.02 -9.54
C ILE A 163 4.82 -8.36 -8.90
N LEU A 164 5.64 -7.35 -8.61
CA LEU A 164 6.93 -7.55 -7.94
C LEU A 164 6.76 -8.19 -6.54
N GLN A 165 5.74 -7.80 -5.79
CA GLN A 165 5.39 -8.45 -4.52
C GLN A 165 5.09 -9.93 -4.70
N PHE A 166 4.23 -10.28 -5.67
CA PHE A 166 3.89 -11.67 -5.96
C PHE A 166 5.12 -12.48 -6.39
N LEU A 167 5.97 -11.94 -7.25
CA LEU A 167 7.21 -12.59 -7.67
C LEU A 167 8.18 -12.81 -6.50
N THR A 168 8.25 -11.84 -5.59
CA THR A 168 9.11 -11.92 -4.40
C THR A 168 8.60 -13.00 -3.43
N LEU A 169 7.30 -13.03 -3.16
CA LEU A 169 6.67 -14.06 -2.34
C LEU A 169 6.79 -15.45 -2.99
N TYR A 170 6.60 -15.55 -4.30
CA TYR A 170 6.80 -16.79 -5.05
C TYR A 170 8.22 -17.35 -4.88
N ARG A 171 9.24 -16.49 -5.03
CA ARG A 171 10.64 -16.88 -4.82
C ARG A 171 10.95 -17.27 -3.38
N LEU A 172 10.36 -16.53 -2.43
CA LEU A 172 10.55 -16.83 -1.01
C LEU A 172 9.96 -18.19 -0.62
N THR A 173 8.82 -18.55 -1.21
CA THR A 173 8.13 -19.82 -0.90
C THR A 173 8.73 -21.01 -1.62
N ASN A 174 9.34 -20.79 -2.79
CA ASN A 174 9.89 -21.83 -3.68
C ASN A 174 8.90 -22.98 -3.97
N VAL A 175 7.60 -22.67 -4.00
CA VAL A 175 6.51 -23.61 -4.27
C VAL A 175 6.26 -23.72 -5.77
N ASN A 176 5.64 -24.81 -6.23
CA ASN A 176 5.21 -24.95 -7.63
C ASN A 176 4.31 -23.76 -8.03
N LYS A 177 4.51 -23.22 -9.25
CA LYS A 177 3.78 -22.06 -9.79
C LYS A 177 2.27 -22.22 -9.69
N LEU A 178 1.75 -23.41 -9.97
CA LEU A 178 0.31 -23.68 -9.92
C LEU A 178 -0.21 -23.58 -8.49
N ILE A 179 0.47 -24.22 -7.54
CA ILE A 179 0.11 -24.18 -6.11
C ILE A 179 0.16 -22.75 -5.60
N PHE A 180 1.20 -21.99 -5.96
CA PHE A 180 1.33 -20.59 -5.58
C PHE A 180 0.14 -19.76 -6.07
N LEU A 181 -0.20 -19.88 -7.35
CA LEU A 181 -1.28 -19.12 -7.98
C LEU A 181 -2.65 -19.48 -7.37
N VAL A 182 -2.96 -20.77 -7.25
CA VAL A 182 -4.22 -21.25 -6.67
C VAL A 182 -4.37 -20.79 -5.22
N THR A 183 -3.33 -20.94 -4.41
CA THR A 183 -3.35 -20.52 -3.00
C THR A 183 -3.55 -19.01 -2.87
N THR A 184 -2.88 -18.22 -3.69
CA THR A 184 -3.01 -16.76 -3.70
C THR A 184 -4.42 -16.33 -4.10
N VAL A 185 -5.01 -16.94 -5.13
CA VAL A 185 -6.39 -16.67 -5.56
C VAL A 185 -7.38 -17.02 -4.46
N ILE A 186 -7.24 -18.18 -3.81
CA ILE A 186 -8.12 -18.60 -2.71
C ILE A 186 -8.07 -17.58 -1.57
N VAL A 187 -6.87 -17.17 -1.12
CA VAL A 187 -6.73 -16.20 -0.02
C VAL A 187 -7.29 -14.84 -0.41
N PHE A 188 -7.03 -14.38 -1.63
CA PHE A 188 -7.58 -13.12 -2.12
C PHE A 188 -9.12 -13.14 -2.15
N THR A 189 -9.72 -14.24 -2.64
CA THR A 189 -11.17 -14.41 -2.67
C THR A 189 -11.77 -14.46 -1.25
N LEU A 190 -11.16 -15.23 -0.34
CA LEU A 190 -11.59 -15.30 1.06
C LEU A 190 -11.48 -13.94 1.76
N TYR A 191 -10.40 -13.22 1.52
CA TYR A 191 -10.20 -11.89 2.08
C TYR A 191 -11.25 -10.88 1.58
N SER A 192 -11.51 -10.88 0.28
CA SER A 192 -12.53 -10.00 -0.34
C SER A 192 -13.94 -10.30 0.17
N THR A 193 -14.29 -11.59 0.34
CA THR A 193 -15.60 -11.99 0.89
C THR A 193 -15.74 -11.58 2.35
N LEU A 194 -14.71 -11.75 3.17
CA LEU A 194 -14.71 -11.30 4.57
C LEU A 194 -14.87 -9.78 4.67
N GLU A 195 -14.22 -9.01 3.81
CA GLU A 195 -14.34 -7.55 3.81
C GLU A 195 -15.75 -7.08 3.46
N ILE A 196 -16.42 -7.75 2.53
CA ILE A 196 -17.82 -7.48 2.18
C ILE A 196 -18.74 -7.82 3.35
N THR A 197 -18.53 -8.95 4.02
CA THR A 197 -19.41 -9.43 5.13
C THR A 197 -19.32 -8.55 6.38
N ILE A 198 -18.17 -7.86 6.59
CA ILE A 198 -17.98 -7.00 7.77
C ILE A 198 -18.56 -5.59 7.54
N LYS A 199 -18.77 -5.18 6.28
CA LYS A 199 -19.34 -3.87 5.93
C LYS A 199 -20.87 -3.83 5.92
N TYR A 200 -21.53 -4.97 6.01
CA TYR A 200 -22.98 -5.13 6.07
C TYR A 200 -23.41 -5.83 7.37
#